data_c4e5c7a6b004bf60f8a62720bccf1c0c
#
_entry.id   c4e5c7a6b004bf60f8a62720bccf1c0c
#
_cell.length_a   1.000
_cell.length_b   1.000
_cell.length_c   1.000
_cell.angle_alpha   90.00
_cell.angle_beta   90.00
_cell.angle_gamma   90.00
#
_symmetry.space_group_name_H-M   'P 1'
#
loop_
_entity.id
_entity.type
_entity.pdbx_description
1 polymer ?
#
loop_
_entity_poly.entity_id
_entity_poly.type
_entity_poly.pdbx_seq_one_letter_code
_entity_poly.pdbx_strand_id
1 'polypeptide(L)'
;MNLIYEVSEPIVEPVSLEEAKNHLRLSRDFTDDDELLKTLVTMARMDAEAKTGGRVFPAREWEWVPEGVMSAGATYEIPVSPALSIKAYNIEDNAEIPSESFRFVKSSLAPHGAPLFAKVIPAVDLENVKFVVEAGWPNKSEERDKIYSTPPKFMPAHTVYTENSIAIQFDRAVFGDIDSRSFTVLVDDDYVDVYDVDIDAGRVLIHTNTTLSEDAKVELSYTSGFLKDRDDNYVMPIMKEVLPPVAFGKTPVEIPASEKETVSVSSVPAIVKSWILVRVSTLYQQRSEIAIQAGKTSNAFFPRPFINGMLDAYTIERA
;
A
#
# COMPACT_ATOMS: atom_id res chain seq x y z
N MET A 1 31.53 -12.98 -19.59
CA MET A 1 30.96 -12.40 -18.34
C MET A 1 29.48 -12.30 -18.54
N ASN A 2 28.69 -13.09 -17.78
CA ASN A 2 27.24 -12.97 -17.86
C ASN A 2 26.81 -11.58 -17.40
N LEU A 3 26.13 -10.84 -18.25
CA LEU A 3 25.57 -9.53 -17.88
C LEU A 3 24.15 -9.73 -17.36
N ILE A 4 23.86 -9.13 -16.21
CA ILE A 4 22.51 -9.06 -15.69
C ILE A 4 22.25 -7.69 -15.11
N TYR A 5 21.10 -7.13 -15.43
CA TYR A 5 20.69 -5.84 -14.92
C TYR A 5 19.18 -5.76 -14.71
N GLU A 6 18.79 -4.95 -13.75
CA GLU A 6 17.40 -4.68 -13.44
C GLU A 6 16.78 -3.79 -14.51
N VAL A 7 15.60 -4.17 -15.03
CA VAL A 7 14.88 -3.44 -16.08
C VAL A 7 13.78 -2.57 -15.48
N SER A 8 13.17 -3.06 -14.41
CA SER A 8 12.07 -2.34 -13.73
C SER A 8 12.27 -2.29 -12.22
N GLU A 9 11.84 -1.20 -11.60
CA GLU A 9 11.73 -1.15 -10.16
C GLU A 9 10.56 -2.01 -9.66
N PRO A 10 10.58 -2.46 -8.40
CA PRO A 10 9.46 -3.20 -7.84
C PRO A 10 8.20 -2.33 -7.75
N ILE A 11 7.06 -2.87 -8.16
CA ILE A 11 5.76 -2.18 -8.08
C ILE A 11 5.38 -1.91 -6.61
N VAL A 12 5.74 -2.84 -5.71
CA VAL A 12 5.44 -2.76 -4.28
C VAL A 12 6.66 -3.18 -3.49
N GLU A 13 7.11 -2.34 -2.59
CA GLU A 13 8.17 -2.69 -1.64
C GLU A 13 7.72 -3.79 -0.67
N PRO A 14 8.63 -4.63 -0.15
CA PRO A 14 8.31 -5.68 0.82
C PRO A 14 7.64 -5.16 2.10
N VAL A 15 8.01 -3.97 2.50
CA VAL A 15 7.53 -3.27 3.68
C VAL A 15 6.87 -1.96 3.26
N SER A 16 5.63 -1.74 3.68
CA SER A 16 4.91 -0.49 3.40
C SER A 16 5.41 0.65 4.31
N LEU A 17 5.13 1.89 3.89
CA LEU A 17 5.41 3.07 4.72
C LEU A 17 4.70 2.97 6.08
N GLU A 18 3.46 2.49 6.10
CA GLU A 18 2.69 2.30 7.33
C GLU A 18 3.33 1.24 8.25
N GLU A 19 3.76 0.10 7.71
CA GLU A 19 4.50 -0.92 8.49
C GLU A 19 5.79 -0.34 9.08
N ALA A 20 6.52 0.49 8.32
CA ALA A 20 7.73 1.15 8.78
C ALA A 20 7.45 2.16 9.90
N LYS A 21 6.43 3.02 9.76
CA LYS A 21 5.99 3.97 10.80
C LYS A 21 5.58 3.23 12.08
N ASN A 22 4.74 2.21 11.96
CA ASN A 22 4.28 1.42 13.10
C ASN A 22 5.46 0.76 13.84
N HIS A 23 6.43 0.22 13.12
CA HIS A 23 7.63 -0.38 13.70
C HIS A 23 8.49 0.66 14.46
N LEU A 24 8.59 1.87 13.94
CA LEU A 24 9.31 2.99 14.54
C LEU A 24 8.50 3.72 15.63
N ARG A 25 7.23 3.34 15.83
CA ARG A 25 6.28 4.01 16.76
C ARG A 25 6.03 5.48 16.40
N LEU A 26 6.05 5.80 15.12
CA LEU A 26 5.67 7.11 14.60
C LEU A 26 4.16 7.18 14.41
N SER A 27 3.57 8.35 14.68
CA SER A 27 2.14 8.58 14.36
C SER A 27 1.90 8.50 12.85
N ARG A 28 0.69 8.05 12.46
CA ARG A 28 0.26 8.06 11.06
C ARG A 28 0.28 9.47 10.47
N ASP A 29 -0.09 10.45 11.27
CA ASP A 29 -0.16 11.87 10.87
C ASP A 29 1.22 12.54 10.76
N PHE A 30 2.27 11.89 11.23
CA PHE A 30 3.63 12.39 11.09
C PHE A 30 4.14 12.10 9.67
N THR A 31 4.20 13.12 8.83
CA THR A 31 4.55 13.01 7.40
C THR A 31 5.93 13.56 7.04
N ASP A 32 6.58 14.26 7.97
CA ASP A 32 7.86 14.96 7.71
C ASP A 32 8.97 14.04 7.23
N ASP A 33 8.99 12.79 7.67
CA ASP A 33 10.00 11.80 7.31
C ASP A 33 9.53 10.77 6.27
N ASP A 34 8.36 10.93 5.64
CA ASP A 34 7.80 9.91 4.74
C ASP A 34 8.71 9.56 3.57
N GLU A 35 9.28 10.56 2.90
CA GLU A 35 10.20 10.33 1.78
C GLU A 35 11.52 9.70 2.24
N LEU A 36 12.01 10.09 3.41
CA LEU A 36 13.15 9.44 4.02
C LEU A 36 12.86 7.98 4.32
N LEU A 37 11.73 7.67 4.93
CA LEU A 37 11.34 6.30 5.26
C LEU A 37 11.20 5.42 4.02
N LYS A 38 10.60 5.91 2.94
CA LYS A 38 10.55 5.20 1.65
C LYS A 38 11.94 4.84 1.16
N THR A 39 12.86 5.83 1.17
CA THR A 39 14.26 5.62 0.78
C THR A 39 14.94 4.56 1.65
N LEU A 40 14.75 4.61 2.97
CA LEU A 40 15.33 3.64 3.90
C LEU A 40 14.78 2.23 3.72
N VAL A 41 13.50 2.09 3.36
CA VAL A 41 12.89 0.79 3.03
C VAL A 41 13.57 0.20 1.80
N THR A 42 13.72 0.99 0.72
CA THR A 42 14.41 0.57 -0.50
C THR A 42 15.86 0.16 -0.21
N MET A 43 16.61 0.97 0.55
CA MET A 43 17.99 0.65 0.95
C MET A 43 18.07 -0.66 1.76
N ALA A 44 17.15 -0.85 2.71
CA ALA A 44 17.12 -2.06 3.53
C ALA A 44 16.76 -3.31 2.69
N ARG A 45 15.88 -3.18 1.69
CA ARG A 45 15.60 -4.25 0.72
C ARG A 45 16.84 -4.61 -0.08
N MET A 46 17.52 -3.62 -0.63
CA MET A 46 18.77 -3.85 -1.40
C MET A 46 19.84 -4.54 -0.55
N ASP A 47 19.97 -4.15 0.72
CA ASP A 47 20.87 -4.80 1.68
C ASP A 47 20.48 -6.27 1.91
N ALA A 48 19.18 -6.58 2.01
CA ALA A 48 18.68 -7.94 2.18
C ALA A 48 18.98 -8.80 0.94
N GLU A 49 18.77 -8.26 -0.25
CA GLU A 49 19.09 -8.90 -1.53
C GLU A 49 20.60 -9.20 -1.66
N ALA A 50 21.43 -8.23 -1.34
CA ALA A 50 22.88 -8.41 -1.34
C ALA A 50 23.33 -9.49 -0.36
N LYS A 51 22.79 -9.49 0.86
CA LYS A 51 23.12 -10.48 1.91
C LYS A 51 22.67 -11.89 1.60
N THR A 52 21.59 -12.05 0.86
CA THR A 52 21.09 -13.36 0.46
C THR A 52 21.73 -13.92 -0.81
N GLY A 53 22.78 -13.27 -1.33
CA GLY A 53 23.51 -13.73 -2.51
C GLY A 53 22.77 -13.48 -3.82
N GLY A 54 21.88 -12.47 -3.87
CA GLY A 54 21.17 -12.04 -5.06
C GLY A 54 19.77 -12.64 -5.16
N ARG A 55 19.13 -13.00 -4.04
CA ARG A 55 17.67 -13.23 -4.04
C ARG A 55 16.96 -11.91 -4.20
N VAL A 56 15.90 -11.94 -5.00
CA VAL A 56 15.11 -10.77 -5.37
C VAL A 56 13.86 -10.69 -4.49
N PHE A 57 13.66 -9.57 -3.81
CA PHE A 57 12.50 -9.27 -2.97
C PHE A 57 11.98 -7.86 -3.30
N PRO A 58 10.87 -7.62 -3.92
CA PRO A 58 9.84 -8.45 -4.56
C PRO A 58 10.09 -8.72 -6.04
N ALA A 59 9.06 -9.29 -6.72
CA ALA A 59 9.17 -9.61 -8.13
C ALA A 59 9.30 -8.36 -9.02
N ARG A 60 10.22 -8.44 -9.98
CA ARG A 60 10.47 -7.45 -11.02
C ARG A 60 11.20 -8.04 -12.21
N GLU A 61 11.32 -7.28 -13.29
CA GLU A 61 11.95 -7.73 -14.51
C GLU A 61 13.47 -7.49 -14.51
N TRP A 62 14.19 -8.48 -15.00
CA TRP A 62 15.62 -8.49 -15.18
C TRP A 62 15.94 -8.85 -16.61
N GLU A 63 16.97 -8.25 -17.19
CA GLU A 63 17.53 -8.69 -18.45
C GLU A 63 18.83 -9.44 -18.18
N TRP A 64 18.92 -10.66 -18.70
CA TRP A 64 20.10 -11.50 -18.62
C TRP A 64 20.65 -11.78 -20.00
N VAL A 65 21.90 -11.44 -20.23
CA VAL A 65 22.65 -11.70 -21.46
C VAL A 65 23.74 -12.73 -21.17
N PRO A 66 23.56 -13.99 -21.57
CA PRO A 66 24.57 -15.02 -21.43
C PRO A 66 25.82 -14.70 -22.27
N GLU A 67 26.97 -15.19 -21.85
CA GLU A 67 28.18 -15.05 -22.61
C GLU A 67 28.32 -16.12 -23.69
N GLY A 68 28.53 -15.67 -24.92
CA GLY A 68 28.74 -16.56 -26.05
C GLY A 68 27.55 -17.37 -26.50
N VAL A 69 27.81 -18.51 -27.10
CA VAL A 69 26.77 -19.43 -27.60
C VAL A 69 26.28 -20.35 -26.47
N MET A 70 24.99 -20.43 -26.32
CA MET A 70 24.38 -21.42 -25.44
C MET A 70 24.14 -22.72 -26.21
N SER A 71 24.94 -23.73 -25.95
CA SER A 71 24.92 -25.01 -26.68
C SER A 71 23.65 -25.84 -26.34
N ALA A 72 23.11 -26.49 -27.33
CA ALA A 72 21.96 -27.38 -27.20
C ALA A 72 22.23 -28.48 -26.14
N GLY A 73 21.25 -28.70 -25.26
CA GLY A 73 21.31 -29.70 -24.20
C GLY A 73 22.18 -29.31 -23.00
N ALA A 74 22.96 -28.24 -23.06
CA ALA A 74 23.71 -27.73 -21.90
C ALA A 74 22.77 -27.02 -20.90
N THR A 75 23.19 -26.96 -19.63
CA THR A 75 22.41 -26.34 -18.56
C THR A 75 23.03 -25.02 -18.14
N TYR A 76 22.25 -23.95 -18.16
CA TYR A 76 22.69 -22.62 -17.77
C TYR A 76 21.84 -22.15 -16.58
N GLU A 77 22.49 -21.70 -15.53
CA GLU A 77 21.80 -21.14 -14.36
C GLU A 77 21.51 -19.66 -14.57
N ILE A 78 20.27 -19.25 -14.25
CA ILE A 78 19.85 -17.85 -14.27
C ILE A 78 20.41 -17.18 -13.01
N PRO A 79 21.14 -16.07 -13.13
CA PRO A 79 21.87 -15.48 -12.01
C PRO A 79 21.00 -14.76 -10.97
N VAL A 80 19.66 -14.72 -11.16
CA VAL A 80 18.67 -14.17 -10.22
C VAL A 80 17.72 -15.25 -9.71
N SER A 81 17.29 -15.14 -8.47
CA SER A 81 16.45 -16.14 -7.79
C SER A 81 15.43 -15.45 -6.87
N PRO A 82 14.21 -15.96 -6.78
CA PRO A 82 13.60 -17.01 -7.61
C PRO A 82 13.16 -16.47 -8.97
N ALA A 83 13.48 -17.15 -10.07
CA ALA A 83 12.97 -16.80 -11.38
C ALA A 83 11.62 -17.49 -11.63
N LEU A 84 10.62 -16.70 -11.98
CA LEU A 84 9.22 -17.12 -12.12
C LEU A 84 8.82 -17.41 -13.56
N SER A 85 9.27 -16.56 -14.46
CA SER A 85 9.03 -16.64 -15.89
C SER A 85 10.23 -16.12 -16.68
N ILE A 86 10.31 -16.50 -17.95
CA ILE A 86 11.39 -16.12 -18.84
C ILE A 86 10.86 -16.00 -20.28
N LYS A 87 11.34 -14.97 -20.98
CA LYS A 87 11.20 -14.83 -22.43
C LYS A 87 12.57 -14.62 -23.04
N ALA A 88 12.81 -15.13 -24.21
CA ALA A 88 14.06 -14.98 -24.93
C ALA A 88 13.88 -14.12 -26.19
N TYR A 89 14.85 -13.27 -26.46
CA TYR A 89 14.85 -12.39 -27.62
C TYR A 89 16.24 -12.42 -28.29
N ASN A 90 16.26 -12.28 -29.58
CA ASN A 90 17.49 -12.03 -30.31
C ASN A 90 17.94 -10.58 -30.02
N ILE A 91 19.24 -10.38 -29.77
CA ILE A 91 19.78 -9.06 -29.43
C ILE A 91 19.76 -8.09 -30.61
N GLU A 92 19.94 -8.59 -31.84
CA GLU A 92 20.12 -7.75 -33.04
C GLU A 92 18.81 -7.13 -33.52
N ASP A 93 17.75 -7.92 -33.60
CA ASP A 93 16.45 -7.50 -34.15
C ASP A 93 15.32 -7.45 -33.13
N ASN A 94 15.60 -7.83 -31.87
CA ASN A 94 14.64 -7.94 -30.77
C ASN A 94 13.44 -8.87 -31.08
N ALA A 95 13.63 -9.81 -32.02
CA ALA A 95 12.62 -10.83 -32.30
C ALA A 95 12.51 -11.84 -31.14
N GLU A 96 11.29 -12.19 -30.75
CA GLU A 96 11.04 -13.19 -29.70
C GLU A 96 11.44 -14.59 -30.23
N ILE A 97 12.27 -15.27 -29.44
CA ILE A 97 12.68 -16.65 -29.70
C ILE A 97 11.60 -17.58 -29.18
N PRO A 98 11.08 -18.51 -30.00
CA PRO A 98 10.01 -19.42 -29.60
C PRO A 98 10.36 -20.22 -28.34
N SER A 99 9.39 -20.41 -27.46
CA SER A 99 9.57 -21.12 -26.17
C SER A 99 9.97 -22.58 -26.31
N GLU A 100 9.71 -23.22 -27.47
CA GLU A 100 10.18 -24.57 -27.81
C GLU A 100 11.68 -24.65 -28.07
N SER A 101 12.35 -23.53 -28.30
CA SER A 101 13.80 -23.46 -28.54
C SER A 101 14.62 -23.69 -27.25
N PHE A 102 13.97 -23.66 -26.08
CA PHE A 102 14.61 -23.93 -24.80
C PHE A 102 13.60 -24.45 -23.77
N ARG A 103 14.13 -25.17 -22.77
CA ARG A 103 13.36 -25.59 -21.58
C ARG A 103 13.72 -24.73 -20.39
N PHE A 104 12.71 -24.13 -19.76
CA PHE A 104 12.86 -23.38 -18.51
C PHE A 104 12.49 -24.26 -17.32
N VAL A 105 13.41 -24.36 -16.35
CA VAL A 105 13.19 -25.05 -15.08
C VAL A 105 13.15 -23.98 -13.98
N LYS A 106 11.97 -23.81 -13.41
CA LYS A 106 11.70 -22.76 -12.39
C LYS A 106 12.52 -22.97 -11.11
N SER A 107 12.88 -21.89 -10.45
CA SER A 107 13.42 -21.94 -9.08
C SER A 107 12.31 -22.14 -8.05
N SER A 108 12.73 -22.56 -6.84
CA SER A 108 11.84 -22.68 -5.70
C SER A 108 11.68 -21.33 -4.98
N LEU A 109 10.44 -21.01 -4.57
CA LEU A 109 10.13 -19.92 -3.64
C LEU A 109 10.41 -20.31 -2.18
N ALA A 110 10.60 -21.61 -1.89
CA ALA A 110 10.90 -22.08 -0.54
C ALA A 110 12.28 -21.59 -0.06
N PRO A 111 12.43 -21.34 1.26
CA PRO A 111 13.71 -20.94 1.82
C PRO A 111 14.80 -21.98 1.54
N HIS A 112 14.45 -23.25 1.80
CA HIS A 112 15.31 -24.39 1.55
C HIS A 112 14.64 -25.31 0.54
N GLY A 113 15.05 -25.24 -0.69
CA GLY A 113 14.47 -26.06 -1.73
C GLY A 113 15.33 -26.08 -2.97
N ALA A 114 15.42 -27.21 -3.64
CA ALA A 114 16.03 -27.32 -4.93
C ALA A 114 14.95 -27.28 -6.03
N PRO A 115 15.24 -26.62 -7.15
CA PRO A 115 16.45 -25.87 -7.45
C PRO A 115 16.42 -24.45 -6.86
N LEU A 116 17.51 -24.02 -6.26
CA LEU A 116 17.69 -22.63 -5.78
C LEU A 116 17.72 -21.65 -6.94
N PHE A 117 18.36 -22.05 -8.03
CA PHE A 117 18.39 -21.28 -9.28
C PHE A 117 17.51 -21.93 -10.33
N ALA A 118 16.83 -21.08 -11.08
CA ALA A 118 16.21 -21.52 -12.32
C ALA A 118 17.27 -21.84 -13.37
N LYS A 119 16.90 -22.70 -14.30
CA LYS A 119 17.80 -23.17 -15.34
C LYS A 119 17.16 -23.03 -16.71
N VAL A 120 17.99 -22.71 -17.69
CA VAL A 120 17.66 -22.75 -19.12
C VAL A 120 18.45 -23.88 -19.75
N ILE A 121 17.75 -24.71 -20.51
CA ILE A 121 18.35 -25.80 -21.29
C ILE A 121 17.95 -25.58 -22.74
N PRO A 122 18.83 -25.04 -23.59
CA PRO A 122 18.53 -24.84 -25.00
C PRO A 122 18.23 -26.16 -25.71
N ALA A 123 17.24 -26.17 -26.57
CA ALA A 123 16.94 -27.31 -27.45
C ALA A 123 17.76 -27.25 -28.76
N VAL A 124 18.17 -26.03 -29.13
CA VAL A 124 19.05 -25.71 -30.26
C VAL A 124 20.13 -24.75 -29.76
N ASP A 125 21.23 -24.62 -30.50
CA ASP A 125 22.25 -23.62 -30.17
C ASP A 125 21.64 -22.21 -30.27
N LEU A 126 21.83 -21.39 -29.23
CA LEU A 126 21.33 -20.03 -29.16
C LEU A 126 22.50 -19.05 -29.17
N GLU A 127 22.54 -18.21 -30.20
CA GLU A 127 23.51 -17.14 -30.34
C GLU A 127 22.81 -15.78 -30.25
N ASN A 128 23.52 -14.77 -29.78
CA ASN A 128 23.03 -13.39 -29.67
C ASN A 128 21.66 -13.32 -28.98
N VAL A 129 21.52 -14.05 -27.86
CA VAL A 129 20.26 -14.14 -27.11
C VAL A 129 20.34 -13.29 -25.85
N LYS A 130 19.23 -12.61 -25.54
CA LYS A 130 18.93 -12.02 -24.24
C LYS A 130 17.65 -12.62 -23.69
N PHE A 131 17.61 -12.73 -22.38
CA PHE A 131 16.45 -13.23 -21.66
C PHE A 131 15.85 -12.11 -20.77
N VAL A 132 14.56 -11.90 -20.89
CA VAL A 132 13.80 -11.10 -19.93
C VAL A 132 13.25 -12.06 -18.89
N VAL A 133 13.66 -11.89 -17.66
CA VAL A 133 13.38 -12.79 -16.54
C VAL A 133 12.55 -12.05 -15.51
N GLU A 134 11.33 -12.52 -15.23
CA GLU A 134 10.61 -12.10 -14.05
C GLU A 134 11.14 -12.89 -12.85
N ALA A 135 11.72 -12.19 -11.88
CA ALA A 135 12.29 -12.82 -10.70
C ALA A 135 11.87 -12.10 -9.42
N GLY A 136 11.72 -12.87 -8.35
CA GLY A 136 11.33 -12.40 -7.03
C GLY A 136 10.04 -13.03 -6.51
N TRP A 137 9.61 -12.60 -5.33
CA TRP A 137 8.31 -13.00 -4.78
C TRP A 137 7.20 -12.20 -5.44
N PRO A 138 6.19 -12.87 -6.07
CA PRO A 138 5.10 -12.17 -6.76
C PRO A 138 4.25 -11.40 -5.79
N ASN A 139 3.70 -10.28 -6.25
CA ASN A 139 2.68 -9.56 -5.50
C ASN A 139 1.36 -10.33 -5.54
N LYS A 140 0.58 -10.18 -4.48
CA LYS A 140 -0.80 -10.69 -4.40
C LYS A 140 -1.76 -9.52 -4.44
N SER A 141 -2.90 -9.73 -5.06
CA SER A 141 -4.02 -8.81 -4.97
C SER A 141 -4.86 -9.18 -3.76
N GLU A 142 -5.08 -8.24 -2.87
CA GLU A 142 -5.94 -8.38 -1.69
C GLU A 142 -6.99 -7.29 -1.71
N GLU A 143 -8.23 -7.67 -1.42
CA GLU A 143 -9.30 -6.70 -1.17
C GLU A 143 -9.24 -6.29 0.30
N ARG A 144 -9.17 -5.01 0.53
CA ARG A 144 -9.27 -4.43 1.86
C ARG A 144 -10.24 -3.26 1.88
N ASP A 145 -10.65 -2.88 3.07
CA ASP A 145 -11.40 -1.65 3.23
C ASP A 145 -10.53 -0.46 2.86
N LYS A 146 -11.08 0.41 2.02
CA LYS A 146 -10.41 1.64 1.61
C LYS A 146 -10.16 2.53 2.83
N ILE A 147 -8.93 3.01 2.97
CA ILE A 147 -8.53 3.94 4.03
C ILE A 147 -8.57 5.36 3.45
N TYR A 148 -9.27 6.24 4.13
CA TYR A 148 -9.40 7.63 3.73
C TYR A 148 -8.43 8.51 4.54
N SER A 149 -7.73 9.41 3.87
CA SER A 149 -6.84 10.40 4.47
C SER A 149 -7.41 11.83 4.43
N THR A 150 -8.64 11.97 3.93
CA THR A 150 -9.31 13.26 3.78
C THR A 150 -10.60 13.28 4.60
N PRO A 151 -11.05 14.46 5.08
CA PRO A 151 -12.33 14.59 5.77
C PRO A 151 -13.51 14.06 4.95
N PRO A 152 -14.56 13.49 5.60
CA PRO A 152 -15.81 13.16 4.94
C PRO A 152 -16.43 14.40 4.29
N LYS A 153 -16.93 14.24 3.07
CA LYS A 153 -17.56 15.33 2.33
C LYS A 153 -19.07 15.30 2.53
N PHE A 154 -19.63 16.44 2.88
CA PHE A 154 -21.07 16.63 2.89
C PHE A 154 -21.63 16.53 1.46
N MET A 155 -22.75 15.82 1.32
CA MET A 155 -23.42 15.53 0.04
C MET A 155 -24.84 16.12 0.03
N PRO A 156 -24.99 17.42 -0.22
CA PRO A 156 -26.31 18.08 -0.16
C PRO A 156 -27.33 17.47 -1.12
N ALA A 157 -26.90 17.04 -2.30
CA ALA A 157 -27.79 16.41 -3.29
C ALA A 157 -28.36 15.04 -2.83
N HIS A 158 -27.76 14.39 -1.83
CA HIS A 158 -28.19 13.12 -1.28
C HIS A 158 -28.78 13.25 0.13
N THR A 159 -28.68 14.44 0.72
CA THR A 159 -29.35 14.78 1.98
C THR A 159 -30.85 14.87 1.73
N VAL A 160 -31.63 14.17 2.51
CA VAL A 160 -33.09 14.15 2.38
C VAL A 160 -33.73 14.68 3.65
N TYR A 161 -34.92 15.26 3.52
CA TYR A 161 -35.68 15.72 4.68
C TYR A 161 -37.16 15.39 4.56
N THR A 162 -37.79 15.26 5.71
CA THR A 162 -39.23 15.02 5.88
C THR A 162 -39.81 16.18 6.65
N GLU A 163 -41.11 16.10 6.99
CA GLU A 163 -41.77 17.14 7.77
C GLU A 163 -41.06 17.50 9.08
N ASN A 164 -40.38 16.54 9.75
CA ASN A 164 -39.82 16.76 11.08
C ASN A 164 -38.36 16.29 11.22
N SER A 165 -37.71 15.90 10.13
CA SER A 165 -36.33 15.41 10.20
C SER A 165 -35.54 15.70 8.96
N ILE A 166 -34.23 15.85 9.13
CA ILE A 166 -33.23 16.01 8.07
C ILE A 166 -32.20 14.90 8.22
N ALA A 167 -32.08 14.05 7.19
CA ALA A 167 -31.05 13.01 7.12
C ALA A 167 -29.87 13.51 6.31
N ILE A 168 -28.81 13.94 6.99
CA ILE A 168 -27.61 14.47 6.38
C ILE A 168 -26.75 13.33 5.83
N GLN A 169 -26.45 13.41 4.54
CA GLN A 169 -25.62 12.44 3.84
C GLN A 169 -24.19 12.94 3.67
N PHE A 170 -23.23 12.07 3.95
CA PHE A 170 -21.83 12.24 3.59
C PHE A 170 -21.42 11.23 2.51
N ASP A 171 -20.26 11.42 1.91
CA ASP A 171 -19.70 10.49 0.91
C ASP A 171 -19.36 9.11 1.52
N ARG A 172 -19.34 9.02 2.86
CA ARG A 172 -19.13 7.80 3.64
C ARG A 172 -19.74 7.92 5.03
N ALA A 173 -19.82 6.80 5.73
CA ALA A 173 -20.40 6.76 7.09
C ALA A 173 -19.58 7.60 8.08
N VAL A 174 -20.28 8.36 8.92
CA VAL A 174 -19.72 9.14 10.01
C VAL A 174 -20.21 8.62 11.36
N PHE A 175 -19.39 8.84 12.39
CA PHE A 175 -19.59 8.38 13.75
C PHE A 175 -19.15 9.46 14.74
N GLY A 176 -19.57 9.35 15.99
CA GLY A 176 -19.09 10.21 17.07
C GLY A 176 -20.23 10.68 17.98
N ASP A 177 -19.89 11.44 19.01
CA ASP A 177 -20.84 12.08 19.89
C ASP A 177 -21.33 13.37 19.27
N ILE A 178 -22.63 13.58 19.25
CA ILE A 178 -23.26 14.74 18.64
C ILE A 178 -24.07 15.51 19.68
N ASP A 179 -23.93 16.84 19.62
CA ASP A 179 -24.77 17.78 20.35
C ASP A 179 -25.65 18.53 19.35
N SER A 180 -26.95 18.63 19.61
CA SER A 180 -27.88 19.39 18.77
C SER A 180 -27.44 20.83 18.54
N ARG A 181 -26.72 21.43 19.49
CA ARG A 181 -26.14 22.79 19.39
C ARG A 181 -25.04 22.94 18.32
N SER A 182 -24.50 21.82 17.86
CA SER A 182 -23.51 21.83 16.74
C SER A 182 -24.16 22.10 15.39
N PHE A 183 -25.48 21.97 15.29
CA PHE A 183 -26.25 22.17 14.08
C PHE A 183 -27.14 23.41 14.17
N THR A 184 -27.24 24.12 13.06
CA THR A 184 -28.17 25.22 12.89
C THR A 184 -28.97 24.97 11.62
N VAL A 185 -30.30 25.02 11.76
CA VAL A 185 -31.24 24.86 10.67
C VAL A 185 -32.01 26.17 10.52
N LEU A 186 -32.09 26.70 9.31
CA LEU A 186 -32.96 27.80 8.98
C LEU A 186 -33.99 27.32 7.95
N VAL A 187 -35.25 27.76 8.11
CA VAL A 187 -36.31 27.52 7.16
C VAL A 187 -36.88 28.90 6.79
N ASP A 188 -36.81 29.23 5.52
CA ASP A 188 -37.19 30.55 4.97
C ASP A 188 -36.54 31.73 5.73
N ASP A 189 -35.22 31.58 6.05
CA ASP A 189 -34.37 32.47 6.79
C ASP A 189 -34.70 32.59 8.31
N ASP A 190 -35.69 31.83 8.85
CA ASP A 190 -35.97 31.76 10.26
C ASP A 190 -35.29 30.56 10.95
N TYR A 191 -34.80 30.78 12.17
CA TYR A 191 -34.18 29.71 12.97
C TYR A 191 -35.19 28.67 13.41
N VAL A 192 -34.85 27.40 13.21
CA VAL A 192 -35.63 26.25 13.64
C VAL A 192 -34.95 25.57 14.81
N ASP A 193 -35.70 25.24 15.84
CA ASP A 193 -35.18 24.54 17.01
C ASP A 193 -34.88 23.07 16.67
N VAL A 194 -33.65 22.67 16.88
CA VAL A 194 -33.16 21.28 16.76
C VAL A 194 -33.20 20.64 18.13
N TYR A 195 -34.17 19.77 18.38
CA TYR A 195 -34.35 19.18 19.71
C TYR A 195 -33.58 17.87 19.92
N ASP A 196 -33.24 17.16 18.85
CA ASP A 196 -32.53 15.91 18.94
C ASP A 196 -31.68 15.67 17.68
N VAL A 197 -30.56 14.97 17.85
CA VAL A 197 -29.66 14.59 16.74
C VAL A 197 -29.11 13.20 17.01
N ASP A 198 -29.34 12.31 16.07
CA ASP A 198 -28.88 10.92 16.13
C ASP A 198 -27.96 10.55 14.98
N ILE A 199 -27.25 9.42 15.13
CA ILE A 199 -26.55 8.77 14.00
C ILE A 199 -27.22 7.43 13.71
N ASP A 200 -27.79 7.34 12.52
CA ASP A 200 -28.36 6.09 12.00
C ASP A 200 -27.64 5.64 10.73
N ALA A 201 -27.14 4.41 10.74
CA ALA A 201 -26.41 3.80 9.61
C ALA A 201 -25.32 4.71 9.01
N GLY A 202 -24.60 5.47 9.87
CA GLY A 202 -23.53 6.37 9.46
C GLY A 202 -23.98 7.70 8.87
N ARG A 203 -25.26 8.05 9.01
CA ARG A 203 -25.86 9.35 8.67
C ARG A 203 -26.18 10.12 9.93
N VAL A 204 -26.22 11.41 9.83
CA VAL A 204 -26.70 12.28 10.91
C VAL A 204 -28.18 12.57 10.66
N LEU A 205 -29.01 12.25 11.65
CA LEU A 205 -30.43 12.58 11.67
C LEU A 205 -30.67 13.75 12.59
N ILE A 206 -31.16 14.85 12.05
CA ILE A 206 -31.56 16.04 12.81
C ILE A 206 -33.08 16.04 12.94
N HIS A 207 -33.55 16.18 14.17
CA HIS A 207 -34.99 16.29 14.47
C HIS A 207 -35.38 17.72 14.85
N THR A 208 -36.41 18.26 14.18
CA THR A 208 -36.86 19.66 14.33
C THR A 208 -38.26 19.72 14.90
N ASN A 209 -38.50 20.74 15.72
CA ASN A 209 -39.85 21.03 16.24
C ASN A 209 -40.77 21.74 15.24
N THR A 210 -40.21 22.24 14.14
CA THR A 210 -40.95 22.95 13.10
C THR A 210 -41.20 22.00 11.93
N THR A 211 -42.42 22.06 11.37
CA THR A 211 -42.78 21.28 10.19
C THR A 211 -42.09 21.86 8.95
N LEU A 212 -41.25 21.04 8.31
CA LEU A 212 -40.63 21.37 7.04
C LEU A 212 -41.56 21.07 5.88
N SER A 213 -41.53 21.87 4.83
CA SER A 213 -42.35 21.65 3.63
C SER A 213 -41.49 21.54 2.38
N GLU A 214 -42.04 20.98 1.32
CA GLU A 214 -41.35 20.82 0.04
C GLU A 214 -40.91 22.17 -0.58
N ASP A 215 -41.73 23.21 -0.37
CA ASP A 215 -41.48 24.55 -0.92
C ASP A 215 -40.59 25.41 -0.04
N ALA A 216 -40.22 24.96 1.16
CA ALA A 216 -39.42 25.74 2.09
C ALA A 216 -37.94 25.73 1.69
N LYS A 217 -37.29 26.88 1.82
CA LYS A 217 -35.84 27.00 1.71
C LYS A 217 -35.19 26.54 3.01
N VAL A 218 -34.60 25.33 2.99
CA VAL A 218 -33.92 24.77 4.17
C VAL A 218 -32.42 25.01 4.05
N GLU A 219 -31.85 25.76 4.99
CA GLU A 219 -30.41 25.95 5.11
C GLU A 219 -29.86 25.21 6.33
N LEU A 220 -28.73 24.53 6.13
CA LEU A 220 -28.05 23.77 7.15
C LEU A 220 -26.65 24.31 7.42
N SER A 221 -26.30 24.40 8.70
CA SER A 221 -24.94 24.66 9.13
C SER A 221 -24.53 23.64 10.20
N TYR A 222 -23.28 23.20 10.14
CA TYR A 222 -22.60 22.42 11.17
C TYR A 222 -21.31 23.15 11.53
N THR A 223 -21.15 23.55 12.77
CA THR A 223 -20.06 24.42 13.17
C THR A 223 -18.84 23.66 13.62
N SER A 224 -19.02 22.69 14.48
CA SER A 224 -17.94 21.80 14.95
C SER A 224 -18.53 20.70 15.82
N GLY A 225 -17.87 19.58 15.91
CA GLY A 225 -18.26 18.45 16.76
C GLY A 225 -17.24 17.34 16.66
N PHE A 226 -17.59 16.22 17.27
CA PHE A 226 -16.74 15.03 17.24
C PHE A 226 -17.14 14.03 16.14
N LEU A 227 -17.82 14.52 15.09
CA LEU A 227 -18.13 13.69 13.94
C LEU A 227 -16.87 13.36 13.16
N LYS A 228 -16.63 12.09 12.94
CA LYS A 228 -15.49 11.58 12.18
C LYS A 228 -15.87 10.32 11.42
N ASP A 229 -15.08 9.97 10.42
CA ASP A 229 -15.20 8.67 9.77
C ASP A 229 -14.49 7.56 10.58
N ARG A 230 -14.46 6.36 10.04
CA ARG A 230 -13.80 5.20 10.63
C ARG A 230 -12.27 5.37 10.74
N ASP A 231 -11.68 6.20 9.89
CA ASP A 231 -10.25 6.44 9.80
C ASP A 231 -9.80 7.66 10.60
N ASP A 232 -10.66 8.14 11.53
CA ASP A 232 -10.44 9.29 12.41
C ASP A 232 -10.34 10.65 11.70
N ASN A 233 -10.84 10.79 10.46
CA ASN A 233 -10.92 12.08 9.79
C ASN A 233 -12.18 12.82 10.22
N TYR A 234 -12.00 13.98 10.82
CA TYR A 234 -13.10 14.80 11.32
C TYR A 234 -13.86 15.48 10.19
N VAL A 235 -15.18 15.56 10.34
CA VAL A 235 -16.06 16.30 9.44
C VAL A 235 -15.74 17.79 9.53
N MET A 236 -15.55 18.42 8.37
CA MET A 236 -15.32 19.86 8.28
C MET A 236 -16.61 20.64 8.51
N PRO A 237 -16.54 21.87 9.05
CA PRO A 237 -17.71 22.72 9.22
C PRO A 237 -18.49 22.90 7.91
N ILE A 238 -19.83 22.86 8.01
CA ILE A 238 -20.76 23.14 6.92
C ILE A 238 -21.33 24.54 7.16
N MET A 239 -21.20 25.41 6.18
CA MET A 239 -21.58 26.82 6.33
C MET A 239 -22.75 27.15 5.40
N LYS A 240 -23.93 27.33 5.99
CA LYS A 240 -25.15 27.79 5.29
C LYS A 240 -25.41 27.10 3.96
N GLU A 241 -25.36 25.79 3.96
CA GLU A 241 -25.66 25.01 2.77
C GLU A 241 -27.16 24.90 2.55
N VAL A 242 -27.63 25.28 1.36
CA VAL A 242 -29.04 25.18 0.99
C VAL A 242 -29.34 23.78 0.51
N LEU A 243 -30.30 23.11 1.15
CA LEU A 243 -30.75 21.80 0.75
C LEU A 243 -31.62 21.89 -0.51
N PRO A 244 -31.43 20.99 -1.49
CA PRO A 244 -32.25 21.03 -2.70
C PRO A 244 -33.71 20.67 -2.40
N PRO A 245 -34.71 21.38 -2.96
CA PRO A 245 -36.13 21.10 -2.77
C PRO A 245 -36.51 19.65 -3.13
N VAL A 246 -35.84 19.09 -4.08
CA VAL A 246 -36.04 17.68 -4.54
C VAL A 246 -35.75 16.64 -3.46
N ALA A 247 -35.17 17.02 -2.33
CA ALA A 247 -34.81 16.13 -1.23
C ALA A 247 -35.97 15.82 -0.30
N PHE A 248 -37.11 16.53 -0.39
CA PHE A 248 -38.29 16.32 0.48
C PHE A 248 -38.97 14.99 0.23
N GLY A 249 -39.29 14.27 1.30
CA GLY A 249 -40.01 12.99 1.25
C GLY A 249 -39.31 11.82 0.58
N LYS A 250 -38.06 11.95 0.19
CA LYS A 250 -37.27 10.86 -0.40
C LYS A 250 -36.71 9.93 0.68
N THR A 251 -36.47 8.69 0.25
CA THR A 251 -35.72 7.73 1.08
C THR A 251 -34.22 8.02 0.96
N PRO A 252 -33.47 8.06 2.06
CA PRO A 252 -32.03 8.21 2.04
C PRO A 252 -31.35 7.13 1.21
N VAL A 253 -30.35 7.50 0.45
CA VAL A 253 -29.52 6.53 -0.29
C VAL A 253 -28.67 5.75 0.70
N GLU A 254 -28.59 4.43 0.53
CA GLU A 254 -27.78 3.58 1.40
C GLU A 254 -26.30 3.98 1.29
N ILE A 255 -25.65 4.23 2.43
CA ILE A 255 -24.21 4.44 2.49
C ILE A 255 -23.57 3.06 2.63
N PRO A 256 -22.70 2.65 1.71
CA PRO A 256 -21.96 1.41 1.89
C PRO A 256 -21.11 1.48 3.16
N ALA A 257 -21.13 0.43 3.95
CA ALA A 257 -20.41 0.35 5.23
C ALA A 257 -18.88 0.60 5.06
N SER A 258 -18.34 0.23 3.91
CA SER A 258 -16.99 0.56 3.46
C SER A 258 -16.89 0.35 1.97
N GLU A 259 -16.14 1.21 1.29
CA GLU A 259 -15.66 0.90 -0.05
C GLU A 259 -14.53 -0.11 0.04
N LYS A 260 -14.50 -1.05 -0.91
CA LYS A 260 -13.39 -1.98 -1.07
C LYS A 260 -12.41 -1.46 -2.12
N GLU A 261 -11.15 -1.62 -1.84
CA GLU A 261 -10.09 -1.38 -2.82
C GLU A 261 -9.25 -2.64 -3.01
N THR A 262 -8.81 -2.87 -4.24
CA THR A 262 -7.86 -3.94 -4.53
C THR A 262 -6.46 -3.35 -4.45
N VAL A 263 -5.66 -3.85 -3.52
CA VAL A 263 -4.27 -3.42 -3.35
C VAL A 263 -3.33 -4.55 -3.67
N SER A 264 -2.20 -4.19 -4.28
CA SER A 264 -1.09 -5.13 -4.43
C SER A 264 -0.29 -5.18 -3.14
N VAL A 265 -0.19 -6.38 -2.56
CA VAL A 265 0.62 -6.61 -1.36
C VAL A 265 1.77 -7.54 -1.67
N SER A 266 2.90 -7.27 -1.06
CA SER A 266 4.08 -8.12 -1.23
C SER A 266 3.90 -9.46 -0.54
N SER A 267 4.16 -10.56 -1.27
CA SER A 267 4.17 -11.92 -0.71
C SER A 267 5.54 -12.32 -0.14
N VAL A 268 6.45 -11.39 -0.01
CA VAL A 268 7.77 -11.61 0.60
C VAL A 268 7.61 -12.18 2.01
N PRO A 269 8.37 -13.22 2.38
CA PRO A 269 8.25 -13.90 3.66
C PRO A 269 8.38 -12.94 4.86
N ALA A 270 7.56 -13.16 5.89
CA ALA A 270 7.50 -12.30 7.08
C ALA A 270 8.86 -12.12 7.77
N ILE A 271 9.72 -13.14 7.75
CA ILE A 271 11.06 -13.07 8.34
C ILE A 271 11.96 -12.07 7.59
N VAL A 272 11.84 -12.01 6.26
CA VAL A 272 12.56 -11.04 5.43
C VAL A 272 12.03 -9.63 5.69
N LYS A 273 10.70 -9.47 5.76
CA LYS A 273 10.07 -8.19 6.14
C LYS A 273 10.56 -7.72 7.53
N SER A 274 10.60 -8.63 8.50
CA SER A 274 11.08 -8.31 9.85
C SER A 274 12.55 -7.88 9.83
N TRP A 275 13.39 -8.52 9.03
CA TRP A 275 14.79 -8.10 8.87
C TRP A 275 14.88 -6.69 8.27
N ILE A 276 14.11 -6.41 7.23
CA ILE A 276 14.06 -5.08 6.58
C ILE A 276 13.62 -4.02 7.60
N LEU A 277 12.58 -4.27 8.40
CA LEU A 277 12.11 -3.35 9.44
C LEU A 277 13.18 -3.04 10.48
N VAL A 278 13.90 -4.06 10.96
CA VAL A 278 15.03 -3.87 11.90
C VAL A 278 16.14 -3.03 11.25
N ARG A 279 16.43 -3.28 9.96
CA ARG A 279 17.43 -2.51 9.23
C ARG A 279 16.99 -1.06 9.04
N VAL A 280 15.73 -0.82 8.67
CA VAL A 280 15.15 0.54 8.59
C VAL A 280 15.28 1.26 9.93
N SER A 281 14.94 0.60 11.05
CA SER A 281 15.08 1.18 12.39
C SER A 281 16.53 1.60 12.70
N THR A 282 17.49 0.75 12.34
CA THR A 282 18.92 1.05 12.53
C THR A 282 19.35 2.27 11.71
N LEU A 283 18.96 2.30 10.42
CA LEU A 283 19.31 3.41 9.52
C LEU A 283 18.62 4.71 9.93
N TYR A 284 17.37 4.64 10.38
CA TYR A 284 16.62 5.80 10.85
C TYR A 284 17.20 6.42 12.12
N GLN A 285 17.66 5.59 13.06
CA GLN A 285 18.30 6.06 14.30
C GLN A 285 19.72 6.61 14.08
N GLN A 286 20.43 6.12 13.07
CA GLN A 286 21.81 6.51 12.76
C GLN A 286 21.86 7.50 11.58
N ARG A 287 21.06 8.57 11.63
CA ARG A 287 20.98 9.59 10.56
C ARG A 287 22.28 10.37 10.32
N SER A 288 23.24 10.29 11.23
CA SER A 288 24.55 10.95 11.08
C SER A 288 25.68 10.02 11.48
N GLU A 289 26.63 9.84 10.58
CA GLU A 289 27.87 9.08 10.84
C GLU A 289 28.77 9.72 11.93
N ILE A 290 28.50 10.94 12.33
CA ILE A 290 29.40 11.79 13.14
C ILE A 290 29.21 11.59 14.66
N ALA A 291 28.14 10.96 15.13
CA ALA A 291 27.81 10.95 16.56
C ALA A 291 28.46 9.83 17.40
N ILE A 292 29.26 8.93 16.82
CA ILE A 292 29.64 7.68 17.50
C ILE A 292 31.03 7.70 18.15
N GLN A 293 31.85 8.74 17.99
CA GLN A 293 33.23 8.73 18.54
C GLN A 293 33.43 9.46 19.87
N ALA A 294 32.46 10.06 20.45
CA ALA A 294 32.62 10.91 21.65
C ALA A 294 32.12 10.29 22.97
N GLY A 295 32.20 9.00 23.16
CA GLY A 295 31.86 8.41 24.43
C GLY A 295 32.00 6.91 24.49
N LYS A 296 32.83 6.41 25.39
CA LYS A 296 32.90 5.02 25.82
C LYS A 296 31.59 4.59 26.50
N THR A 297 30.55 4.39 25.74
CA THR A 297 29.37 3.65 26.16
C THR A 297 29.24 2.46 25.25
N SER A 298 29.31 1.27 25.82
CA SER A 298 29.00 0.03 25.14
C SER A 298 27.57 0.12 24.60
N ASN A 299 27.44 0.60 23.39
CA ASN A 299 26.17 0.46 22.67
C ASN A 299 25.93 -1.04 22.55
N ALA A 300 24.94 -1.54 23.27
CA ALA A 300 24.39 -2.85 23.05
C ALA A 300 23.73 -2.87 21.66
N PHE A 301 24.56 -2.92 20.61
CA PHE A 301 24.11 -3.31 19.31
C PHE A 301 23.46 -4.70 19.49
N PHE A 302 22.26 -4.86 18.98
CA PHE A 302 21.75 -6.20 18.72
C PHE A 302 22.87 -6.99 18.07
N PRO A 303 23.20 -8.17 18.58
CA PRO A 303 24.33 -8.92 18.05
C PRO A 303 24.14 -9.06 16.53
N ARG A 304 25.03 -8.52 15.74
CA ARG A 304 25.01 -8.66 14.28
C ARG A 304 24.71 -10.09 13.80
N PRO A 305 25.20 -11.14 14.50
CA PRO A 305 24.86 -12.52 14.19
C PRO A 305 23.37 -12.84 14.23
N PHE A 306 22.61 -12.30 15.21
CA PHE A 306 21.17 -12.61 15.31
C PHE A 306 20.38 -12.00 14.14
N ILE A 307 20.64 -10.74 13.79
CA ILE A 307 19.96 -10.07 12.68
C ILE A 307 20.33 -10.72 11.36
N ASN A 308 21.60 -11.04 11.15
CA ASN A 308 22.04 -11.69 9.92
C ASN A 308 21.50 -13.10 9.80
N GLY A 309 21.42 -13.86 10.90
CA GLY A 309 20.84 -15.21 10.93
C GLY A 309 19.39 -15.30 10.49
N MET A 310 18.62 -14.19 10.55
CA MET A 310 17.25 -14.18 10.05
C MET A 310 17.15 -14.41 8.53
N LEU A 311 18.21 -14.10 7.78
CA LEU A 311 18.27 -14.31 6.34
C LEU A 311 18.97 -15.60 5.91
N ASP A 312 19.57 -16.36 6.84
CA ASP A 312 20.38 -17.55 6.51
C ASP A 312 19.57 -18.58 5.70
N ALA A 313 18.28 -18.74 6.03
CA ALA A 313 17.39 -19.63 5.29
C ALA A 313 17.19 -19.23 3.80
N TYR A 314 17.48 -17.98 3.46
CA TYR A 314 17.33 -17.43 2.11
C TYR A 314 18.67 -17.16 1.43
N THR A 315 19.77 -17.29 2.16
CA THR A 315 21.11 -17.04 1.63
C THR A 315 21.51 -18.10 0.62
N ILE A 316 22.03 -17.68 -0.51
CA ILE A 316 22.61 -18.54 -1.54
C ILE A 316 24.11 -18.51 -1.37
N GLU A 317 24.66 -19.63 -0.95
CA GLU A 317 26.12 -19.81 -0.98
C GLU A 317 26.55 -20.10 -2.42
N ARG A 318 27.28 -19.17 -3.01
CA ARG A 318 27.93 -19.36 -4.30
C ARG A 318 29.27 -20.05 -4.04
N ALA A 319 29.41 -21.26 -4.53
CA ALA A 319 30.64 -22.02 -4.49
C ALA A 319 31.72 -21.38 -5.39
#